data_3fcc665ec786fc5e75821e89db2be808
#
_entry.id   3fcc665ec786fc5e75821e89db2be808
#
_cell.length_a   1.000
_cell.length_b   1.000
_cell.length_c   1.000
_cell.angle_alpha   90.00
_cell.angle_beta   90.00
_cell.angle_gamma   90.00
#
_symmetry.space_group_name_H-M   'P 1'
#
loop_
_entity.id
_entity.type
_entity.pdbx_description
1 polymer ?
#
loop_
_entity_poly.entity_id
_entity_poly.type
_entity_poly.pdbx_seq_one_letter_code
_entity_poly.pdbx_strand_id
1 'polypeptide(L)'
;YLAAKHQIKEIQERENLSFWENKLLEHPDQYPYLAKIASANTKLFSYTGEIRYLKSAELSLIALNKKTINAGHLRALARNYISQHKFQESLTLLIKAEENGENLIATQKMLFDVHLELGNDTKAEKYLKVLEQSNGFDYLIRASKWSDERGNLDRAISYLQRALAIAEASKNDELLLWSYTNLADFYGHNNQIKKSYEFYLKSLELDPNNAYAKKGIAWIVYSYENNPEESMRILSVIQKNHQSPDYKLLQAELAEYMDDEKQKKKYLQTYLSAVENEMYGEMYNQYNAKLFLEEYSNEDTALAIIKREIANRPTAASYDLLAWATLKNGAVRDALTIAEKHVVGKTYEPEALYHLAEIYKANDMPEKAKRLKDELVESSYELGPLMAVKIKQI
;
A
#
# COMPACT_ATOMS: atom_id res chain seq x y z
N TYR A 1 12.68 9.49 -18.96
CA TYR A 1 11.40 9.51 -18.24
C TYR A 1 11.33 10.62 -17.18
N LEU A 2 12.41 10.96 -16.48
CA LEU A 2 12.40 12.06 -15.51
C LEU A 2 12.16 13.43 -16.14
N ALA A 3 12.49 13.62 -17.40
CA ALA A 3 12.25 14.84 -18.16
C ALA A 3 10.87 14.89 -18.86
N ALA A 4 10.04 13.88 -18.69
CA ALA A 4 8.72 13.85 -19.33
C ALA A 4 7.84 15.01 -18.81
N LYS A 5 7.44 15.89 -19.73
CA LYS A 5 6.73 17.14 -19.42
C LYS A 5 5.21 17.02 -19.54
N HIS A 6 4.68 15.87 -19.99
CA HIS A 6 3.28 15.79 -20.39
C HIS A 6 2.38 15.24 -19.29
N GLN A 7 1.66 16.15 -18.66
CA GLN A 7 0.50 15.86 -17.79
C GLN A 7 -0.82 15.87 -18.60
N ILE A 8 -0.76 15.43 -19.86
CA ILE A 8 -1.93 15.50 -20.76
C ILE A 8 -3.14 14.80 -20.11
N LYS A 9 -2.95 13.61 -19.53
CA LYS A 9 -4.02 12.86 -18.85
C LYS A 9 -4.62 13.64 -17.67
N GLU A 10 -3.79 14.29 -16.88
CA GLU A 10 -4.24 15.12 -15.75
C GLU A 10 -5.02 16.33 -16.22
N ILE A 11 -4.51 17.06 -17.21
CA ILE A 11 -5.18 18.25 -17.78
C ILE A 11 -6.56 17.87 -18.34
N GLN A 12 -6.61 16.81 -19.14
CA GLN A 12 -7.86 16.31 -19.71
C GLN A 12 -8.85 15.88 -18.62
N GLU A 13 -8.39 15.26 -17.53
CA GLU A 13 -9.28 14.85 -16.45
C GLU A 13 -9.74 16.02 -15.60
N ARG A 14 -8.97 17.10 -15.46
CA ARG A 14 -9.43 18.37 -14.83
C ARG A 14 -10.52 19.04 -15.67
N GLU A 15 -10.37 19.06 -16.99
CA GLU A 15 -11.39 19.57 -17.91
C GLU A 15 -12.66 18.70 -17.84
N ASN A 16 -12.51 17.37 -17.82
CA ASN A 16 -13.61 16.43 -17.67
C ASN A 16 -14.35 16.62 -16.33
N LEU A 17 -13.64 16.81 -15.23
CA LEU A 17 -14.23 17.12 -13.92
C LEU A 17 -15.07 18.41 -14.00
N SER A 18 -14.47 19.51 -14.48
CA SER A 18 -15.15 20.79 -14.60
C SER A 18 -16.40 20.71 -15.49
N PHE A 19 -16.33 19.95 -16.58
CA PHE A 19 -17.49 19.72 -17.44
C PHE A 19 -18.66 19.06 -16.68
N TRP A 20 -18.39 17.99 -15.92
CA TRP A 20 -19.45 17.29 -15.20
C TRP A 20 -19.97 18.08 -14.01
N GLU A 21 -19.13 18.85 -13.32
CA GLU A 21 -19.55 19.76 -12.26
C GLU A 21 -20.50 20.86 -12.80
N ASN A 22 -20.18 21.46 -13.92
CA ASN A 22 -21.06 22.44 -14.58
C ASN A 22 -22.38 21.80 -15.02
N LYS A 23 -22.34 20.58 -15.58
CA LYS A 23 -23.56 19.84 -15.94
C LYS A 23 -24.45 19.52 -14.74
N LEU A 24 -23.86 19.20 -13.59
CA LEU A 24 -24.62 18.97 -12.36
C LEU A 24 -25.23 20.27 -11.83
N LEU A 25 -24.55 21.41 -11.96
CA LEU A 25 -25.09 22.73 -11.60
C LEU A 25 -26.27 23.15 -12.49
N GLU A 26 -26.17 22.89 -13.81
CA GLU A 26 -27.26 23.14 -14.76
C GLU A 26 -28.48 22.23 -14.53
N HIS A 27 -28.24 20.98 -14.13
CA HIS A 27 -29.23 19.93 -13.98
C HIS A 27 -29.05 19.16 -12.67
N PRO A 28 -29.39 19.71 -11.50
CA PRO A 28 -29.13 19.13 -10.18
C PRO A 28 -29.82 17.76 -9.93
N ASP A 29 -30.87 17.46 -10.65
CA ASP A 29 -31.62 16.20 -10.55
C ASP A 29 -30.96 15.04 -11.31
N GLN A 30 -29.97 15.32 -12.14
CA GLN A 30 -29.24 14.31 -12.93
C GLN A 30 -28.14 13.64 -12.09
N TYR A 31 -28.54 12.83 -11.11
CA TYR A 31 -27.63 12.14 -10.21
C TYR A 31 -26.56 11.26 -10.90
N PRO A 32 -26.73 10.72 -12.15
CA PRO A 32 -25.65 10.00 -12.82
C PRO A 32 -24.38 10.84 -13.03
N TYR A 33 -24.49 12.19 -13.04
CA TYR A 33 -23.33 13.07 -13.13
C TYR A 33 -22.43 12.95 -11.90
N LEU A 34 -22.98 12.63 -10.72
CA LEU A 34 -22.20 12.35 -9.52
C LEU A 34 -21.22 11.17 -9.71
N ALA A 35 -21.61 10.13 -10.47
CA ALA A 35 -20.72 9.03 -10.79
C ALA A 35 -19.55 9.47 -11.69
N LYS A 36 -19.80 10.38 -12.64
CA LYS A 36 -18.77 10.95 -13.52
C LYS A 36 -17.81 11.84 -12.75
N ILE A 37 -18.32 12.70 -11.86
CA ILE A 37 -17.52 13.56 -10.97
C ILE A 37 -16.65 12.69 -10.04
N ALA A 38 -17.20 11.64 -9.44
CA ALA A 38 -16.46 10.74 -8.60
C ALA A 38 -15.34 9.99 -9.36
N SER A 39 -15.63 9.53 -10.59
CA SER A 39 -14.63 8.89 -11.45
C SER A 39 -13.49 9.83 -11.80
N ALA A 40 -13.79 11.07 -12.20
CA ALA A 40 -12.79 12.10 -12.52
C ALA A 40 -11.91 12.42 -11.31
N ASN A 41 -12.52 12.64 -10.14
CA ASN A 41 -11.78 12.86 -8.90
C ASN A 41 -10.90 11.66 -8.52
N THR A 42 -11.36 10.42 -8.68
CA THR A 42 -10.55 9.22 -8.42
C THR A 42 -9.31 9.15 -9.31
N LYS A 43 -9.45 9.48 -10.60
CA LYS A 43 -8.31 9.53 -11.52
C LYS A 43 -7.36 10.68 -11.20
N LEU A 44 -7.89 11.87 -10.86
CA LEU A 44 -7.05 12.99 -10.43
C LEU A 44 -6.26 12.65 -9.18
N PHE A 45 -6.85 11.94 -8.21
CA PHE A 45 -6.10 11.43 -7.07
C PHE A 45 -4.95 10.51 -7.50
N SER A 46 -5.19 9.58 -8.42
CA SER A 46 -4.14 8.68 -8.90
C SER A 46 -3.01 9.40 -9.65
N TYR A 47 -3.31 10.52 -10.33
CA TYR A 47 -2.31 11.30 -11.08
C TYR A 47 -1.52 12.27 -10.20
N THR A 48 -2.16 12.84 -9.17
CA THR A 48 -1.60 13.94 -8.38
C THR A 48 -1.22 13.54 -6.95
N GLY A 49 -1.79 12.47 -6.40
CA GLY A 49 -1.68 12.10 -4.99
C GLY A 49 -2.40 13.04 -4.03
N GLU A 50 -3.08 14.09 -4.52
CA GLU A 50 -3.74 15.09 -3.69
C GLU A 50 -4.99 14.50 -3.00
N ILE A 51 -4.94 14.35 -1.68
CA ILE A 51 -6.01 13.72 -0.87
C ILE A 51 -7.39 14.35 -1.06
N ARG A 52 -7.45 15.64 -1.39
CA ARG A 52 -8.73 16.34 -1.63
C ARG A 52 -9.58 15.69 -2.72
N TYR A 53 -8.95 15.15 -3.77
CA TYR A 53 -9.67 14.46 -4.84
C TYR A 53 -10.30 13.15 -4.36
N LEU A 54 -9.60 12.39 -3.52
CA LEU A 54 -10.16 11.17 -2.93
C LEU A 54 -11.38 11.47 -2.07
N LYS A 55 -11.34 12.57 -1.30
CA LYS A 55 -12.47 13.05 -0.48
C LYS A 55 -13.61 13.61 -1.31
N SER A 56 -13.32 14.35 -2.38
CA SER A 56 -14.37 14.84 -3.31
C SER A 56 -15.09 13.67 -4.01
N ALA A 57 -14.35 12.62 -4.37
CA ALA A 57 -14.93 11.37 -4.89
C ALA A 57 -15.83 10.70 -3.85
N GLU A 58 -15.41 10.60 -2.57
CA GLU A 58 -16.21 10.08 -1.46
C GLU A 58 -17.54 10.80 -1.34
N LEU A 59 -17.52 12.13 -1.27
CA LEU A 59 -18.74 12.93 -1.14
C LEU A 59 -19.73 12.71 -2.30
N SER A 60 -19.21 12.67 -3.53
CA SER A 60 -20.03 12.43 -4.72
C SER A 60 -20.64 11.02 -4.70
N LEU A 61 -19.88 10.00 -4.27
CA LEU A 61 -20.36 8.63 -4.17
C LEU A 61 -21.37 8.43 -3.04
N ILE A 62 -21.21 9.11 -1.91
CA ILE A 62 -22.21 9.12 -0.82
C ILE A 62 -23.51 9.74 -1.32
N ALA A 63 -23.44 10.89 -1.99
CA ALA A 63 -24.62 11.55 -2.56
C ALA A 63 -25.32 10.66 -3.59
N LEU A 64 -24.56 9.99 -4.46
CA LEU A 64 -25.09 9.05 -5.45
C LEU A 64 -25.82 7.87 -4.80
N ASN A 65 -25.23 7.25 -3.77
CA ASN A 65 -25.82 6.12 -3.07
C ASN A 65 -27.08 6.48 -2.25
N LYS A 66 -27.25 7.76 -1.90
CA LYS A 66 -28.52 8.28 -1.32
C LYS A 66 -29.64 8.38 -2.36
N LYS A 67 -29.31 8.59 -3.64
CA LYS A 67 -30.30 8.73 -4.72
C LYS A 67 -30.69 7.39 -5.33
N THR A 68 -29.79 6.45 -5.42
CA THR A 68 -30.03 5.14 -6.03
C THR A 68 -29.08 4.10 -5.42
N ILE A 69 -29.64 2.96 -5.05
CA ILE A 69 -28.87 1.84 -4.46
C ILE A 69 -28.78 0.73 -5.53
N ASN A 70 -27.57 0.53 -6.05
CA ASN A 70 -27.23 -0.62 -6.87
C ASN A 70 -25.82 -1.11 -6.52
N ALA A 71 -25.52 -2.36 -6.87
CA ALA A 71 -24.24 -2.96 -6.50
C ALA A 71 -23.04 -2.21 -7.11
N GLY A 72 -23.19 -1.60 -8.29
CA GLY A 72 -22.12 -0.81 -8.94
C GLY A 72 -21.74 0.41 -8.14
N HIS A 73 -22.72 1.17 -7.64
CA HIS A 73 -22.49 2.37 -6.82
C HIS A 73 -21.94 2.02 -5.44
N LEU A 74 -22.44 0.93 -4.83
CA LEU A 74 -21.90 0.42 -3.55
C LEU A 74 -20.43 0.01 -3.71
N ARG A 75 -20.08 -0.72 -4.77
CA ARG A 75 -18.67 -1.09 -5.07
C ARG A 75 -17.78 0.13 -5.32
N ALA A 76 -18.30 1.15 -6.00
CA ALA A 76 -17.52 2.37 -6.25
C ALA A 76 -17.16 3.09 -4.93
N LEU A 77 -18.12 3.23 -4.01
CA LEU A 77 -17.87 3.80 -2.69
C LEU A 77 -16.97 2.90 -1.83
N ALA A 78 -17.18 1.57 -1.87
CA ALA A 78 -16.33 0.62 -1.19
C ALA A 78 -14.86 0.71 -1.66
N ARG A 79 -14.61 0.88 -2.97
CA ARG A 79 -13.27 1.07 -3.52
C ARG A 79 -12.63 2.37 -3.01
N ASN A 80 -13.39 3.44 -2.94
CA ASN A 80 -12.93 4.71 -2.38
C ASN A 80 -12.54 4.54 -0.90
N TYR A 81 -13.34 3.78 -0.12
CA TYR A 81 -13.03 3.46 1.27
C TYR A 81 -11.79 2.57 1.44
N ILE A 82 -11.57 1.59 0.54
CA ILE A 82 -10.32 0.80 0.51
C ILE A 82 -9.12 1.74 0.35
N SER A 83 -9.18 2.69 -0.58
CA SER A 83 -8.10 3.67 -0.78
C SER A 83 -7.87 4.61 0.41
N GLN A 84 -8.84 4.71 1.31
CA GLN A 84 -8.75 5.47 2.57
C GLN A 84 -8.43 4.60 3.79
N HIS A 85 -8.16 3.31 3.62
CA HIS A 85 -7.98 2.32 4.68
C HIS A 85 -9.21 2.17 5.62
N LYS A 86 -10.40 2.50 5.14
CA LYS A 86 -11.69 2.31 5.84
C LYS A 86 -12.27 0.93 5.48
N PHE A 87 -11.58 -0.13 5.91
CA PHE A 87 -11.89 -1.49 5.45
C PHE A 87 -13.19 -2.04 6.04
N GLN A 88 -13.56 -1.68 7.27
CA GLN A 88 -14.83 -2.12 7.89
C GLN A 88 -16.04 -1.51 7.17
N GLU A 89 -15.99 -0.22 6.87
CA GLU A 89 -17.02 0.47 6.11
C GLU A 89 -17.11 -0.06 4.68
N SER A 90 -15.97 -0.34 4.05
CA SER A 90 -15.93 -0.98 2.75
C SER A 90 -16.60 -2.36 2.77
N LEU A 91 -16.28 -3.20 3.77
CA LEU A 91 -16.90 -4.51 3.94
C LEU A 91 -18.42 -4.41 4.06
N THR A 92 -18.91 -3.43 4.85
CA THR A 92 -20.34 -3.21 5.01
C THR A 92 -21.06 -2.92 3.69
N LEU A 93 -20.44 -2.12 2.82
CA LEU A 93 -20.98 -1.80 1.50
C LEU A 93 -20.93 -3.00 0.54
N LEU A 94 -19.85 -3.77 0.61
CA LEU A 94 -19.66 -4.94 -0.24
C LEU A 94 -20.62 -6.08 0.12
N ILE A 95 -20.95 -6.28 1.40
CA ILE A 95 -22.00 -7.22 1.81
C ILE A 95 -23.35 -6.83 1.20
N LYS A 96 -23.73 -5.55 1.27
CA LYS A 96 -24.94 -5.05 0.61
C LYS A 96 -24.92 -5.20 -0.91
N ALA A 97 -23.75 -5.03 -1.53
CA ALA A 97 -23.57 -5.24 -2.96
C ALA A 97 -23.67 -6.73 -3.35
N GLU A 98 -23.22 -7.64 -2.48
CA GLU A 98 -23.34 -9.08 -2.65
C GLU A 98 -24.81 -9.53 -2.53
N GLU A 99 -25.55 -9.02 -1.54
CA GLU A 99 -26.98 -9.26 -1.37
C GLU A 99 -27.83 -8.77 -2.55
N ASN A 100 -27.43 -7.64 -3.16
CA ASN A 100 -28.07 -7.12 -4.37
C ASN A 100 -27.91 -8.07 -5.58
N GLY A 101 -26.80 -8.83 -5.63
CA GLY A 101 -26.55 -9.87 -6.65
C GLY A 101 -26.10 -9.37 -8.02
N GLU A 102 -26.15 -8.07 -8.31
CA GLU A 102 -25.74 -7.51 -9.59
C GLU A 102 -24.22 -7.58 -9.79
N ASN A 103 -23.77 -8.22 -10.86
CA ASN A 103 -22.36 -8.45 -11.16
C ASN A 103 -21.58 -9.00 -9.95
N LEU A 104 -22.04 -10.14 -9.46
CA LEU A 104 -21.58 -10.78 -8.22
C LEU A 104 -20.05 -11.01 -8.20
N ILE A 105 -19.46 -11.41 -9.32
CA ILE A 105 -18.02 -11.62 -9.45
C ILE A 105 -17.24 -10.32 -9.14
N ALA A 106 -17.70 -9.18 -9.62
CA ALA A 106 -17.06 -7.90 -9.32
C ALA A 106 -17.11 -7.55 -7.82
N THR A 107 -18.15 -7.96 -7.11
CA THR A 107 -18.25 -7.80 -5.65
C THR A 107 -17.33 -8.78 -4.92
N GLN A 108 -17.32 -10.05 -5.33
CA GLN A 108 -16.55 -11.12 -4.69
C GLN A 108 -15.04 -10.88 -4.80
N LYS A 109 -14.56 -10.28 -5.90
CA LYS A 109 -13.18 -9.80 -6.02
C LYS A 109 -12.82 -8.84 -4.90
N MET A 110 -13.65 -7.84 -4.68
CA MET A 110 -13.41 -6.84 -3.63
C MET A 110 -13.60 -7.40 -2.22
N LEU A 111 -14.50 -8.37 -2.04
CA LEU A 111 -14.66 -9.07 -0.76
C LEU A 111 -13.42 -9.89 -0.41
N PHE A 112 -12.78 -10.56 -1.40
CA PHE A 112 -11.46 -11.17 -1.18
C PHE A 112 -10.46 -10.13 -0.66
N ASP A 113 -10.30 -9.03 -1.39
CA ASP A 113 -9.31 -8.00 -1.09
C ASP A 113 -9.54 -7.42 0.32
N VAL A 114 -10.78 -7.07 0.68
CA VAL A 114 -11.10 -6.49 1.99
C VAL A 114 -10.98 -7.50 3.12
N HIS A 115 -11.36 -8.77 2.93
CA HIS A 115 -11.18 -9.78 3.96
C HIS A 115 -9.71 -10.08 4.24
N LEU A 116 -8.84 -10.03 3.23
CA LEU A 116 -7.41 -10.15 3.41
C LEU A 116 -6.86 -8.99 4.24
N GLU A 117 -7.21 -7.75 3.90
CA GLU A 117 -6.83 -6.54 4.64
C GLU A 117 -7.35 -6.53 6.11
N LEU A 118 -8.42 -7.24 6.39
CA LEU A 118 -8.98 -7.41 7.74
C LEU A 118 -8.44 -8.64 8.49
N GLY A 119 -7.50 -9.40 7.92
CA GLY A 119 -6.98 -10.63 8.51
C GLY A 119 -8.00 -11.78 8.58
N ASN A 120 -9.08 -11.71 7.78
CA ASN A 120 -10.13 -12.73 7.73
C ASN A 120 -9.79 -13.81 6.68
N ASP A 121 -8.70 -14.52 6.88
CA ASP A 121 -8.14 -15.50 5.95
C ASP A 121 -9.15 -16.52 5.44
N THR A 122 -9.94 -17.10 6.34
CA THR A 122 -10.95 -18.11 5.96
C THR A 122 -11.98 -17.56 4.96
N LYS A 123 -12.38 -16.30 5.12
CA LYS A 123 -13.33 -15.66 4.20
C LYS A 123 -12.62 -15.25 2.90
N ALA A 124 -11.40 -14.72 2.97
CA ALA A 124 -10.60 -14.42 1.79
C ALA A 124 -10.40 -15.68 0.93
N GLU A 125 -9.97 -16.79 1.52
CA GLU A 125 -9.81 -18.07 0.83
C GLU A 125 -11.10 -18.56 0.15
N LYS A 126 -12.23 -18.42 0.84
CA LYS A 126 -13.55 -18.76 0.26
C LYS A 126 -13.80 -18.01 -1.04
N TYR A 127 -13.59 -16.70 -1.06
CA TYR A 127 -13.79 -15.89 -2.27
C TYR A 127 -12.74 -16.19 -3.34
N LEU A 128 -11.48 -16.46 -2.95
CA LEU A 128 -10.45 -16.87 -3.90
C LEU A 128 -10.84 -18.15 -4.65
N LYS A 129 -11.37 -19.17 -3.95
CA LYS A 129 -11.86 -20.42 -4.56
C LYS A 129 -13.01 -20.19 -5.54
N VAL A 130 -13.88 -19.23 -5.27
CA VAL A 130 -14.93 -18.86 -6.23
C VAL A 130 -14.34 -18.27 -7.50
N LEU A 131 -13.35 -17.38 -7.36
CA LEU A 131 -12.70 -16.71 -8.50
C LEU A 131 -11.83 -17.68 -9.33
N GLU A 132 -11.31 -18.74 -8.74
CA GLU A 132 -10.49 -19.75 -9.39
C GLU A 132 -11.17 -20.38 -10.61
N GLN A 133 -12.49 -20.52 -10.57
CA GLN A 133 -13.27 -21.10 -11.68
C GLN A 133 -13.10 -20.33 -13.00
N SER A 134 -12.81 -19.02 -12.94
CA SER A 134 -12.58 -18.20 -14.12
C SER A 134 -11.18 -18.36 -14.69
N ASN A 135 -10.20 -18.72 -13.86
CA ASN A 135 -8.75 -18.73 -14.14
C ASN A 135 -8.26 -17.50 -14.94
N GLY A 136 -8.99 -16.39 -14.79
CA GLY A 136 -8.73 -15.15 -15.50
C GLY A 136 -7.77 -14.22 -14.74
N PHE A 137 -7.51 -13.05 -15.33
CA PHE A 137 -6.64 -12.04 -14.75
C PHE A 137 -6.96 -11.74 -13.28
N ASP A 138 -8.22 -11.50 -12.98
CA ASP A 138 -8.70 -11.13 -11.65
C ASP A 138 -8.44 -12.21 -10.57
N TYR A 139 -8.53 -13.49 -10.94
CA TYR A 139 -8.13 -14.59 -10.07
C TYR A 139 -6.61 -14.61 -9.86
N LEU A 140 -5.86 -14.56 -10.96
CA LEU A 140 -4.40 -14.71 -10.91
C LEU A 140 -3.72 -13.65 -10.05
N ILE A 141 -4.17 -12.40 -10.10
CA ILE A 141 -3.61 -11.33 -9.27
C ILE A 141 -3.90 -11.54 -7.78
N ARG A 142 -5.06 -12.10 -7.45
CA ARG A 142 -5.45 -12.41 -6.07
C ARG A 142 -4.77 -13.67 -5.55
N ALA A 143 -4.60 -14.68 -6.40
CA ALA A 143 -3.83 -15.87 -6.09
C ALA A 143 -2.34 -15.54 -5.87
N SER A 144 -1.83 -14.55 -6.59
CA SER A 144 -0.50 -13.99 -6.36
C SER A 144 -0.41 -13.35 -4.98
N LYS A 145 -1.28 -12.39 -4.66
CA LYS A 145 -1.32 -11.72 -3.35
C LYS A 145 -1.50 -12.73 -2.21
N TRP A 146 -2.39 -13.71 -2.38
CA TRP A 146 -2.58 -14.78 -1.40
C TRP A 146 -1.33 -15.62 -1.17
N SER A 147 -0.56 -15.89 -2.23
CA SER A 147 0.67 -16.68 -2.14
C SER A 147 1.78 -15.90 -1.43
N ASP A 148 1.89 -14.61 -1.70
CA ASP A 148 2.82 -13.69 -1.07
C ASP A 148 2.58 -13.59 0.43
N GLU A 149 1.36 -13.31 0.85
CA GLU A 149 0.92 -13.30 2.25
C GLU A 149 1.19 -14.61 3.02
N ARG A 150 1.48 -15.70 2.31
CA ARG A 150 1.85 -17.02 2.85
C ARG A 150 3.35 -17.31 2.73
N GLY A 151 4.15 -16.31 2.39
CA GLY A 151 5.60 -16.43 2.24
C GLY A 151 6.02 -17.23 1.01
N ASN A 152 5.15 -17.40 0.00
CA ASN A 152 5.49 -18.14 -1.21
C ASN A 152 5.64 -17.19 -2.41
N LEU A 153 6.72 -16.44 -2.39
CA LEU A 153 7.02 -15.40 -3.37
C LEU A 153 7.21 -15.96 -4.79
N ASP A 154 7.85 -17.13 -4.95
CA ASP A 154 8.02 -17.76 -6.28
C ASP A 154 6.66 -18.08 -6.92
N ARG A 155 5.73 -18.60 -6.11
CA ARG A 155 4.37 -18.89 -6.58
C ARG A 155 3.60 -17.60 -6.89
N ALA A 156 3.79 -16.57 -6.10
CA ALA A 156 3.21 -15.25 -6.33
C ALA A 156 3.68 -14.68 -7.67
N ILE A 157 4.98 -14.70 -7.95
CA ILE A 157 5.58 -14.31 -9.24
C ILE A 157 5.00 -15.14 -10.39
N SER A 158 4.90 -16.45 -10.23
CA SER A 158 4.34 -17.33 -11.27
C SER A 158 2.90 -16.97 -11.64
N TYR A 159 2.06 -16.64 -10.65
CA TYR A 159 0.70 -16.16 -10.90
C TYR A 159 0.68 -14.82 -11.63
N LEU A 160 1.54 -13.87 -11.25
CA LEU A 160 1.63 -12.56 -11.93
C LEU A 160 2.14 -12.69 -13.37
N GLN A 161 3.10 -13.58 -13.65
CA GLN A 161 3.55 -13.84 -15.02
C GLN A 161 2.40 -14.35 -15.90
N ARG A 162 1.56 -15.23 -15.36
CA ARG A 162 0.35 -15.70 -16.06
C ARG A 162 -0.68 -14.58 -16.26
N ALA A 163 -0.84 -13.71 -15.27
CA ALA A 163 -1.70 -12.53 -15.38
C ALA A 163 -1.17 -11.57 -16.46
N LEU A 164 0.14 -11.34 -16.50
CA LEU A 164 0.78 -10.53 -17.54
C LEU A 164 0.52 -11.07 -18.94
N ALA A 165 0.61 -12.38 -19.16
CA ALA A 165 0.32 -12.97 -20.47
C ALA A 165 -1.12 -12.68 -20.93
N ILE A 166 -2.10 -12.65 -20.01
CA ILE A 166 -3.48 -12.24 -20.31
C ILE A 166 -3.55 -10.74 -20.64
N ALA A 167 -2.85 -9.90 -19.89
CA ALA A 167 -2.81 -8.46 -20.14
C ALA A 167 -2.19 -8.13 -21.51
N GLU A 168 -1.10 -8.80 -21.87
CA GLU A 168 -0.44 -8.67 -23.18
C GLU A 168 -1.36 -9.11 -24.33
N ALA A 169 -2.04 -10.25 -24.18
CA ALA A 169 -3.00 -10.74 -25.17
C ALA A 169 -4.19 -9.78 -25.35
N SER A 170 -4.64 -9.13 -24.29
CA SER A 170 -5.76 -8.18 -24.34
C SER A 170 -5.38 -6.80 -24.86
N LYS A 171 -4.08 -6.46 -24.90
CA LYS A 171 -3.54 -5.13 -25.22
C LYS A 171 -4.17 -4.02 -24.37
N ASN A 172 -4.47 -4.31 -23.11
CA ASN A 172 -5.06 -3.36 -22.18
C ASN A 172 -3.94 -2.69 -21.36
N ASP A 173 -3.69 -1.42 -21.63
CA ASP A 173 -2.61 -0.66 -21.00
C ASP A 173 -2.74 -0.57 -19.48
N GLU A 174 -3.98 -0.52 -18.93
CA GLU A 174 -4.20 -0.48 -17.47
C GLU A 174 -3.78 -1.80 -16.81
N LEU A 175 -4.14 -2.95 -17.43
CA LEU A 175 -3.73 -4.26 -16.93
C LEU A 175 -2.23 -4.48 -17.10
N LEU A 176 -1.65 -4.02 -18.21
CA LEU A 176 -0.21 -4.08 -18.45
C LEU A 176 0.56 -3.26 -17.42
N LEU A 177 0.16 -2.00 -17.20
CA LEU A 177 0.79 -1.10 -16.24
C LEU A 177 0.76 -1.69 -14.83
N TRP A 178 -0.42 -2.21 -14.42
CA TRP A 178 -0.57 -2.87 -13.13
C TRP A 178 0.33 -4.11 -13.01
N SER A 179 0.36 -4.96 -14.04
CA SER A 179 1.17 -6.18 -14.04
C SER A 179 2.67 -5.88 -13.99
N TYR A 180 3.13 -4.87 -14.73
CA TYR A 180 4.55 -4.50 -14.75
C TYR A 180 5.00 -3.94 -13.40
N THR A 181 4.22 -3.06 -12.77
CA THR A 181 4.61 -2.49 -11.47
C THR A 181 4.66 -3.57 -10.39
N ASN A 182 3.65 -4.46 -10.32
CA ASN A 182 3.62 -5.53 -9.30
C ASN A 182 4.69 -6.61 -9.55
N LEU A 183 4.99 -6.96 -10.81
CA LEU A 183 6.12 -7.85 -11.10
C LEU A 183 7.46 -7.21 -10.75
N ALA A 184 7.59 -5.89 -10.95
CA ALA A 184 8.80 -5.18 -10.55
C ALA A 184 9.03 -5.28 -9.04
N ASP A 185 7.98 -5.08 -8.22
CA ASP A 185 8.08 -5.22 -6.78
C ASP A 185 8.48 -6.64 -6.37
N PHE A 186 7.76 -7.64 -6.85
CA PHE A 186 8.01 -9.03 -6.47
C PHE A 186 9.37 -9.56 -6.95
N TYR A 187 9.87 -9.10 -8.11
CA TYR A 187 11.23 -9.42 -8.51
C TYR A 187 12.27 -8.72 -7.62
N GLY A 188 11.97 -7.51 -7.13
CA GLY A 188 12.81 -6.82 -6.15
C GLY A 188 12.89 -7.60 -4.85
N HIS A 189 11.75 -7.98 -4.26
CA HIS A 189 11.67 -8.79 -3.04
C HIS A 189 12.38 -10.14 -3.21
N ASN A 190 12.35 -10.71 -4.41
CA ASN A 190 13.07 -11.95 -4.74
C ASN A 190 14.53 -11.73 -5.19
N ASN A 191 15.14 -10.62 -4.82
CA ASN A 191 16.53 -10.26 -5.15
C ASN A 191 16.88 -10.30 -6.66
N GLN A 192 15.87 -10.30 -7.55
CA GLN A 192 16.04 -10.24 -9.00
C GLN A 192 16.04 -8.79 -9.49
N ILE A 193 16.91 -7.96 -8.94
CA ILE A 193 16.91 -6.50 -9.07
C ILE A 193 16.93 -6.02 -10.53
N LYS A 194 17.69 -6.69 -11.39
CA LYS A 194 17.73 -6.37 -12.82
C LYS A 194 16.35 -6.50 -13.46
N LYS A 195 15.62 -7.58 -13.17
CA LYS A 195 14.25 -7.77 -13.67
C LYS A 195 13.28 -6.73 -13.08
N SER A 196 13.40 -6.46 -11.77
CA SER A 196 12.64 -5.40 -11.12
C SER A 196 12.78 -4.07 -11.88
N TYR A 197 14.00 -3.65 -12.15
CA TYR A 197 14.30 -2.44 -12.90
C TYR A 197 13.73 -2.47 -14.32
N GLU A 198 13.90 -3.57 -15.06
CA GLU A 198 13.36 -3.75 -16.42
C GLU A 198 11.83 -3.62 -16.43
N PHE A 199 11.12 -4.16 -15.45
CA PHE A 199 9.67 -4.07 -15.36
C PHE A 199 9.18 -2.66 -14.96
N TYR A 200 9.90 -1.95 -14.11
CA TYR A 200 9.61 -0.52 -13.87
C TYR A 200 9.83 0.31 -15.14
N LEU A 201 10.86 0.03 -15.93
CA LEU A 201 11.08 0.72 -17.21
C LEU A 201 9.93 0.44 -18.19
N LYS A 202 9.45 -0.80 -18.31
CA LYS A 202 8.27 -1.12 -19.12
C LYS A 202 7.04 -0.35 -18.68
N SER A 203 6.86 -0.15 -17.36
CA SER A 203 5.79 0.70 -16.83
C SER A 203 5.93 2.14 -17.31
N LEU A 204 7.15 2.68 -17.32
CA LEU A 204 7.44 4.04 -17.77
C LEU A 204 7.38 4.22 -19.30
N GLU A 205 7.50 3.15 -20.07
CA GLU A 205 7.23 3.17 -21.53
C GLU A 205 5.75 3.40 -21.81
N LEU A 206 4.85 2.78 -21.01
CA LEU A 206 3.41 2.98 -21.11
C LEU A 206 2.95 4.30 -20.49
N ASP A 207 3.49 4.65 -19.35
CA ASP A 207 3.18 5.88 -18.62
C ASP A 207 4.44 6.56 -18.07
N PRO A 208 5.06 7.46 -18.84
CA PRO A 208 6.26 8.17 -18.43
C PRO A 208 6.12 9.01 -17.15
N ASN A 209 4.90 9.27 -16.70
CA ASN A 209 4.62 10.02 -15.46
C ASN A 209 4.29 9.13 -14.26
N ASN A 210 4.32 7.81 -14.41
CA ASN A 210 4.01 6.88 -13.33
C ASN A 210 4.91 7.13 -12.11
N ALA A 211 4.34 7.73 -11.07
CA ALA A 211 5.06 8.08 -9.84
C ALA A 211 5.51 6.84 -9.07
N TYR A 212 4.69 5.78 -9.10
CA TYR A 212 4.99 4.51 -8.42
C TYR A 212 6.24 3.85 -9.00
N ALA A 213 6.29 3.67 -10.33
CA ALA A 213 7.46 3.09 -11.00
C ALA A 213 8.74 3.92 -10.78
N LYS A 214 8.64 5.26 -10.80
CA LYS A 214 9.77 6.13 -10.49
C LYS A 214 10.23 5.97 -9.04
N LYS A 215 9.30 5.84 -8.07
CA LYS A 215 9.64 5.60 -6.66
C LYS A 215 10.34 4.25 -6.49
N GLY A 216 9.85 3.19 -7.17
CA GLY A 216 10.50 1.88 -7.18
C GLY A 216 11.94 1.94 -7.72
N ILE A 217 12.18 2.69 -8.80
CA ILE A 217 13.54 2.94 -9.31
C ILE A 217 14.39 3.72 -8.29
N ALA A 218 13.82 4.73 -7.63
CA ALA A 218 14.53 5.46 -6.57
C ALA A 218 14.94 4.53 -5.42
N TRP A 219 14.09 3.55 -5.08
CA TRP A 219 14.44 2.53 -4.10
C TRP A 219 15.58 1.62 -4.56
N ILE A 220 15.56 1.14 -5.82
CA ILE A 220 16.66 0.34 -6.40
C ILE A 220 17.98 1.09 -6.31
N VAL A 221 17.97 2.37 -6.73
CA VAL A 221 19.15 3.24 -6.72
C VAL A 221 19.69 3.43 -5.29
N TYR A 222 18.83 3.56 -4.30
CA TYR A 222 19.22 3.67 -2.91
C TYR A 222 19.67 2.33 -2.33
N SER A 223 18.79 1.32 -2.36
CA SER A 223 18.98 0.09 -1.61
C SER A 223 19.99 -0.88 -2.25
N TYR A 224 20.09 -0.88 -3.58
CA TYR A 224 20.99 -1.78 -4.30
C TYR A 224 22.25 -1.09 -4.81
N GLU A 225 22.13 0.10 -5.40
CA GLU A 225 23.28 0.83 -5.95
C GLU A 225 23.99 1.68 -4.90
N ASN A 226 23.41 1.83 -3.69
CA ASN A 226 23.93 2.66 -2.59
C ASN A 226 24.20 4.11 -3.01
N ASN A 227 23.29 4.67 -3.82
CA ASN A 227 23.38 6.05 -4.33
C ASN A 227 22.20 6.90 -3.82
N PRO A 228 22.25 7.38 -2.56
CA PRO A 228 21.17 8.14 -1.95
C PRO A 228 20.93 9.50 -2.63
N GLU A 229 21.98 10.15 -3.17
CA GLU A 229 21.88 11.44 -3.85
C GLU A 229 21.02 11.33 -5.13
N GLU A 230 21.24 10.29 -5.93
CA GLU A 230 20.46 10.06 -7.14
C GLU A 230 19.01 9.67 -6.78
N SER A 231 18.82 8.83 -5.77
CA SER A 231 17.49 8.52 -5.24
C SER A 231 16.75 9.78 -4.79
N MET A 232 17.41 10.66 -4.04
CA MET A 232 16.87 11.96 -3.62
C MET A 232 16.50 12.83 -4.83
N ARG A 233 17.34 12.84 -5.89
CA ARG A 233 17.07 13.57 -7.12
C ARG A 233 15.82 13.04 -7.83
N ILE A 234 15.64 11.73 -7.91
CA ILE A 234 14.45 11.10 -8.51
C ILE A 234 13.20 11.49 -7.72
N LEU A 235 13.22 11.38 -6.39
CA LEU A 235 12.09 11.77 -5.53
C LEU A 235 11.73 13.24 -5.69
N SER A 236 12.72 14.13 -5.81
CA SER A 236 12.51 15.55 -6.02
C SER A 236 11.80 15.84 -7.36
N VAL A 237 12.03 15.03 -8.38
CA VAL A 237 11.32 15.15 -9.66
C VAL A 237 9.88 14.64 -9.55
N ILE A 238 9.65 13.52 -8.87
CA ILE A 238 8.30 12.98 -8.66
C ILE A 238 7.42 14.01 -7.94
N GLN A 239 7.93 14.61 -6.87
CA GLN A 239 7.18 15.54 -6.02
C GLN A 239 6.74 16.85 -6.69
N LYS A 240 7.26 17.16 -7.88
CA LYS A 240 6.78 18.32 -8.65
C LYS A 240 5.35 18.12 -9.15
N ASN A 241 4.94 16.88 -9.37
CA ASN A 241 3.69 16.55 -10.05
C ASN A 241 2.81 15.58 -9.24
N HIS A 242 3.38 14.87 -8.27
CA HIS A 242 2.65 13.91 -7.44
C HIS A 242 2.97 14.14 -5.96
N GLN A 243 1.90 14.33 -5.17
CA GLN A 243 2.01 14.67 -3.75
C GLN A 243 1.60 13.47 -2.90
N SER A 244 2.56 12.86 -2.24
CA SER A 244 2.30 11.81 -1.25
C SER A 244 3.19 12.04 -0.03
N PRO A 245 2.64 12.04 1.19
CA PRO A 245 3.41 12.23 2.42
C PRO A 245 4.56 11.24 2.59
N ASP A 246 4.39 9.99 2.17
CA ASP A 246 5.39 8.92 2.31
C ASP A 246 6.71 9.18 1.56
N TYR A 247 6.73 10.08 0.57
CA TYR A 247 8.01 10.51 -0.02
C TYR A 247 8.92 11.20 1.00
N LYS A 248 8.34 11.85 2.01
CA LYS A 248 9.12 12.49 3.07
C LYS A 248 9.75 11.48 4.01
N LEU A 249 9.11 10.33 4.22
CA LEU A 249 9.71 9.23 4.99
C LEU A 249 10.93 8.68 4.28
N LEU A 250 10.83 8.39 2.98
CA LEU A 250 12.00 7.93 2.21
C LEU A 250 13.09 9.01 2.14
N GLN A 251 12.73 10.30 2.00
CA GLN A 251 13.73 11.37 2.04
C GLN A 251 14.41 11.49 3.42
N ALA A 252 13.69 11.21 4.52
CA ALA A 252 14.27 11.18 5.85
C ALA A 252 15.25 10.02 6.01
N GLU A 253 14.90 8.83 5.51
CA GLU A 253 15.79 7.66 5.50
C GLU A 253 17.06 7.91 4.68
N LEU A 254 16.92 8.51 3.48
CA LEU A 254 18.07 8.88 2.66
C LEU A 254 18.99 9.90 3.39
N ALA A 255 18.39 10.88 4.08
CA ALA A 255 19.14 11.86 4.84
C ALA A 255 19.89 11.20 6.04
N GLU A 256 19.25 10.25 6.73
CA GLU A 256 19.88 9.44 7.77
C GLU A 256 21.07 8.64 7.21
N TYR A 257 20.89 7.99 6.08
CA TYR A 257 21.95 7.22 5.41
C TYR A 257 23.16 8.11 5.03
N MET A 258 22.92 9.38 4.73
CA MET A 258 23.95 10.39 4.43
C MET A 258 24.51 11.11 5.67
N ASP A 259 24.16 10.68 6.89
CA ASP A 259 24.51 11.33 8.15
C ASP A 259 24.02 12.80 8.28
N ASP A 260 22.97 13.19 7.55
CA ASP A 260 22.35 14.53 7.62
C ASP A 260 21.13 14.55 8.56
N GLU A 261 21.37 14.49 9.85
CA GLU A 261 20.36 14.53 10.91
C GLU A 261 19.45 15.78 10.84
N LYS A 262 19.98 16.90 10.35
CA LYS A 262 19.20 18.13 10.21
C LYS A 262 18.12 17.99 9.13
N GLN A 263 18.47 17.43 7.98
CA GLN A 263 17.51 17.20 6.90
C GLN A 263 16.54 16.07 7.25
N LYS A 264 17.02 15.00 7.90
CA LYS A 264 16.15 13.93 8.43
C LYS A 264 15.02 14.53 9.26
N LYS A 265 15.34 15.29 10.29
CA LYS A 265 14.36 15.94 11.19
C LYS A 265 13.40 16.84 10.41
N LYS A 266 13.89 17.62 9.45
CA LYS A 266 13.07 18.48 8.61
C LYS A 266 12.06 17.67 7.77
N TYR A 267 12.48 16.56 7.17
CA TYR A 267 11.58 15.71 6.38
C TYR A 267 10.53 15.04 7.26
N LEU A 268 10.92 14.52 8.44
CA LEU A 268 9.97 13.93 9.39
C LEU A 268 8.92 14.96 9.88
N GLN A 269 9.34 16.18 10.20
CA GLN A 269 8.40 17.26 10.55
C GLN A 269 7.45 17.59 9.40
N THR A 270 7.97 17.66 8.17
CA THR A 270 7.14 17.92 6.97
C THR A 270 6.12 16.80 6.75
N TYR A 271 6.54 15.54 6.96
CA TYR A 271 5.65 14.39 6.90
C TYR A 271 4.53 14.50 7.95
N LEU A 272 4.87 14.70 9.22
CA LEU A 272 3.89 14.81 10.31
C LEU A 272 2.87 15.93 10.03
N SER A 273 3.35 17.14 9.66
CA SER A 273 2.46 18.25 9.32
C SER A 273 1.53 17.94 8.14
N ALA A 274 1.98 17.12 7.19
CA ALA A 274 1.12 16.71 6.08
C ALA A 274 0.02 15.73 6.52
N VAL A 275 0.36 14.73 7.35
CA VAL A 275 -0.58 13.70 7.79
C VAL A 275 -1.47 14.12 8.97
N GLU A 276 -1.21 15.28 9.61
CA GLU A 276 -2.14 15.94 10.53
C GLU A 276 -3.44 16.38 9.84
N ASN A 277 -3.44 16.48 8.51
CA ASN A 277 -4.66 16.77 7.76
C ASN A 277 -5.66 15.61 7.93
N GLU A 278 -6.78 15.88 8.60
CA GLU A 278 -7.84 14.92 8.92
C GLU A 278 -8.37 14.14 7.70
N MET A 279 -8.17 14.66 6.49
CA MET A 279 -8.57 13.97 5.27
C MET A 279 -7.83 12.63 5.07
N TYR A 280 -6.64 12.46 5.63
CA TYR A 280 -5.91 11.18 5.56
C TYR A 280 -6.48 10.10 6.49
N GLY A 281 -7.16 10.48 7.59
CA GLY A 281 -7.75 9.52 8.52
C GLY A 281 -6.76 8.45 9.00
N GLU A 282 -7.07 7.19 8.74
CA GLU A 282 -6.28 6.04 9.20
C GLU A 282 -5.18 5.59 8.22
N MET A 283 -5.01 6.27 7.09
CA MET A 283 -4.12 5.84 5.99
C MET A 283 -2.65 5.70 6.41
N TYR A 284 -2.21 6.47 7.40
CA TYR A 284 -0.81 6.52 7.83
C TYR A 284 -0.57 5.98 9.25
N ASN A 285 -1.54 5.30 9.85
CA ASN A 285 -1.44 4.82 11.24
C ASN A 285 -0.18 3.99 11.51
N GLN A 286 0.14 3.03 10.65
CA GLN A 286 1.32 2.17 10.84
C GLN A 286 2.62 2.97 10.77
N TYR A 287 2.74 3.87 9.80
CA TYR A 287 3.92 4.74 9.67
C TYR A 287 4.04 5.69 10.87
N ASN A 288 2.92 6.30 11.30
CA ASN A 288 2.90 7.19 12.44
C ASN A 288 3.27 6.47 13.74
N ALA A 289 2.74 5.25 13.94
CA ALA A 289 3.07 4.44 15.12
C ALA A 289 4.58 4.16 15.20
N LYS A 290 5.17 3.68 14.09
CA LYS A 290 6.63 3.44 14.02
C LYS A 290 7.43 4.70 14.27
N LEU A 291 7.06 5.80 13.65
CA LEU A 291 7.75 7.08 13.80
C LEU A 291 7.73 7.56 15.27
N PHE A 292 6.58 7.46 15.95
CA PHE A 292 6.51 7.83 17.37
C PHE A 292 7.30 6.90 18.28
N LEU A 293 7.40 5.60 17.94
CA LEU A 293 8.22 4.65 18.71
C LEU A 293 9.71 4.85 18.49
N GLU A 294 10.16 5.07 17.27
CA GLU A 294 11.56 4.98 16.90
C GLU A 294 12.28 6.34 16.93
N GLU A 295 11.60 7.41 16.51
CA GLU A 295 12.20 8.73 16.33
C GLU A 295 11.85 9.70 17.47
N TYR A 296 10.66 9.57 18.05
CA TYR A 296 10.18 10.51 19.06
C TYR A 296 10.11 9.93 20.48
N SER A 297 10.35 8.64 20.64
CA SER A 297 10.26 7.93 21.95
C SER A 297 8.96 8.30 22.68
N ASN A 298 7.83 8.28 21.96
CA ASN A 298 6.51 8.63 22.48
C ASN A 298 5.58 7.41 22.40
N GLU A 299 5.82 6.48 23.32
CA GLU A 299 5.16 5.18 23.39
C GLU A 299 3.64 5.32 23.62
N ASP A 300 3.20 6.30 24.40
CA ASP A 300 1.76 6.51 24.66
C ASP A 300 1.01 6.90 23.40
N THR A 301 1.55 7.82 22.60
CA THR A 301 0.96 8.21 21.31
C THR A 301 0.99 7.03 20.34
N ALA A 302 2.10 6.32 20.25
CA ALA A 302 2.23 5.15 19.40
C ALA A 302 1.20 4.07 19.76
N LEU A 303 1.07 3.72 21.05
CA LEU A 303 0.10 2.74 21.54
C LEU A 303 -1.36 3.16 21.26
N ALA A 304 -1.68 4.45 21.38
CA ALA A 304 -3.01 4.95 21.03
C ALA A 304 -3.32 4.75 19.53
N ILE A 305 -2.35 5.01 18.65
CA ILE A 305 -2.46 4.79 17.21
C ILE A 305 -2.58 3.30 16.90
N ILE A 306 -1.73 2.45 17.50
CA ILE A 306 -1.74 0.99 17.30
C ILE A 306 -3.09 0.38 17.71
N LYS A 307 -3.66 0.81 18.82
CA LYS A 307 -5.01 0.34 19.25
C LYS A 307 -6.09 0.69 18.24
N ARG A 308 -6.04 1.89 17.64
CA ARG A 308 -6.96 2.28 16.57
C ARG A 308 -6.73 1.43 15.31
N GLU A 309 -5.47 1.20 14.95
CA GLU A 309 -5.11 0.37 13.81
C GLU A 309 -5.60 -1.08 13.98
N ILE A 310 -5.42 -1.69 15.15
CA ILE A 310 -5.94 -3.03 15.45
C ILE A 310 -7.48 -3.06 15.39
N ALA A 311 -8.16 -2.01 15.87
CA ALA A 311 -9.62 -1.93 15.78
C ALA A 311 -10.10 -1.85 14.33
N ASN A 312 -9.36 -1.16 13.47
CA ASN A 312 -9.65 -1.05 12.03
C ASN A 312 -9.20 -2.30 11.25
N ARG A 313 -7.96 -2.78 11.49
CA ARG A 313 -7.31 -3.91 10.79
C ARG A 313 -6.61 -4.85 11.77
N PRO A 314 -7.27 -5.87 12.33
CA PRO A 314 -6.66 -6.81 13.29
C PRO A 314 -5.76 -7.85 12.58
N THR A 315 -4.78 -7.40 11.80
CA THR A 315 -3.84 -8.23 11.05
C THR A 315 -2.58 -8.57 11.85
N ALA A 316 -1.81 -9.54 11.39
CA ALA A 316 -0.52 -9.87 11.98
C ALA A 316 0.42 -8.63 12.01
N ALA A 317 0.42 -7.80 10.97
CA ALA A 317 1.21 -6.56 10.92
C ALA A 317 0.78 -5.55 12.01
N SER A 318 -0.53 -5.40 12.26
CA SER A 318 -1.02 -4.50 13.33
C SER A 318 -0.64 -5.01 14.72
N TYR A 319 -0.66 -6.32 14.95
CA TYR A 319 -0.21 -6.93 16.20
C TYR A 319 1.31 -6.97 16.34
N ASP A 320 2.06 -7.04 15.25
CA ASP A 320 3.51 -6.86 15.25
C ASP A 320 3.89 -5.49 15.83
N LEU A 321 3.27 -4.42 15.36
CA LEU A 321 3.46 -3.09 15.93
C LEU A 321 3.13 -3.03 17.43
N LEU A 322 2.10 -3.75 17.88
CA LEU A 322 1.80 -3.84 19.31
C LEU A 322 2.90 -4.57 20.09
N ALA A 323 3.38 -5.70 19.57
CA ALA A 323 4.46 -6.46 20.19
C ALA A 323 5.75 -5.63 20.24
N TRP A 324 6.06 -4.93 19.15
CA TRP A 324 7.21 -4.04 19.07
C TRP A 324 7.14 -2.88 20.08
N ALA A 325 6.00 -2.18 20.14
CA ALA A 325 5.76 -1.13 21.12
C ALA A 325 5.87 -1.65 22.56
N THR A 326 5.35 -2.85 22.81
CA THR A 326 5.41 -3.51 24.13
C THR A 326 6.85 -3.85 24.51
N LEU A 327 7.68 -4.31 23.56
CA LEU A 327 9.11 -4.54 23.77
C LEU A 327 9.85 -3.22 24.09
N LYS A 328 9.60 -2.17 23.30
CA LYS A 328 10.23 -0.85 23.50
C LYS A 328 9.90 -0.26 24.87
N ASN A 329 8.70 -0.53 25.39
CA ASN A 329 8.29 -0.13 26.74
C ASN A 329 8.84 -1.05 27.86
N GLY A 330 9.74 -1.98 27.54
CA GLY A 330 10.42 -2.85 28.50
C GLY A 330 9.60 -4.07 28.99
N ALA A 331 8.37 -4.26 28.51
CA ALA A 331 7.53 -5.42 28.86
C ALA A 331 7.87 -6.63 27.99
N VAL A 332 9.09 -7.15 28.15
CA VAL A 332 9.73 -8.15 27.28
C VAL A 332 8.91 -9.43 27.13
N ARG A 333 8.35 -9.97 28.23
CA ARG A 333 7.55 -11.20 28.21
C ARG A 333 6.18 -10.99 27.56
N ASP A 334 5.57 -9.83 27.78
CA ASP A 334 4.27 -9.51 27.17
C ASP A 334 4.42 -9.33 25.67
N ALA A 335 5.52 -8.71 25.21
CA ALA A 335 5.86 -8.62 23.80
C ALA A 335 5.96 -10.01 23.14
N LEU A 336 6.64 -10.96 23.78
CA LEU A 336 6.72 -12.34 23.30
C LEU A 336 5.33 -13.00 23.24
N THR A 337 4.51 -12.83 24.28
CA THR A 337 3.16 -13.39 24.32
C THR A 337 2.29 -12.88 23.16
N ILE A 338 2.36 -11.58 22.87
CA ILE A 338 1.64 -10.97 21.74
C ILE A 338 2.16 -11.51 20.42
N ALA A 339 3.49 -11.54 20.26
CA ALA A 339 4.13 -11.99 19.02
C ALA A 339 3.82 -13.48 18.73
N GLU A 340 3.96 -14.37 19.69
CA GLU A 340 3.67 -15.81 19.51
C GLU A 340 2.19 -16.06 19.21
N LYS A 341 1.29 -15.28 19.77
CA LYS A 341 -0.16 -15.43 19.53
C LYS A 341 -0.59 -14.87 18.18
N HIS A 342 -0.05 -13.75 17.73
CA HIS A 342 -0.61 -12.96 16.64
C HIS A 342 0.29 -12.78 15.43
N VAL A 343 1.61 -13.01 15.55
CA VAL A 343 2.60 -12.72 14.49
C VAL A 343 3.24 -14.00 13.95
N VAL A 344 3.74 -14.86 14.83
CA VAL A 344 4.47 -16.06 14.45
C VAL A 344 3.68 -16.96 13.49
N GLY A 345 4.22 -17.19 12.31
CA GLY A 345 3.60 -18.01 11.26
C GLY A 345 2.34 -17.43 10.63
N LYS A 346 2.08 -16.13 10.86
CA LYS A 346 0.93 -15.42 10.28
C LYS A 346 1.33 -14.26 9.37
N THR A 347 2.60 -13.88 9.38
CA THR A 347 3.19 -12.96 8.43
C THR A 347 4.60 -13.41 8.11
N TYR A 348 5.07 -13.04 6.92
CA TYR A 348 6.41 -13.28 6.41
C TYR A 348 7.08 -11.96 6.00
N GLU A 349 6.46 -10.84 6.39
CA GLU A 349 6.99 -9.50 6.13
C GLU A 349 8.33 -9.32 6.85
N PRO A 350 9.40 -8.94 6.15
CA PRO A 350 10.74 -8.89 6.72
C PRO A 350 10.87 -7.97 7.93
N GLU A 351 10.13 -6.86 7.97
CA GLU A 351 10.14 -5.94 9.11
C GLU A 351 9.55 -6.61 10.37
N ALA A 352 8.44 -7.35 10.22
CA ALA A 352 7.84 -8.08 11.33
C ALA A 352 8.76 -9.22 11.81
N LEU A 353 9.47 -9.88 10.90
CA LEU A 353 10.47 -10.89 11.26
C LEU A 353 11.67 -10.27 12.01
N TYR A 354 12.07 -9.04 11.67
CA TYR A 354 13.09 -8.30 12.40
C TYR A 354 12.62 -7.99 13.84
N HIS A 355 11.42 -7.45 14.01
CA HIS A 355 10.86 -7.20 15.34
C HIS A 355 10.77 -8.48 16.16
N LEU A 356 10.33 -9.57 15.55
CA LEU A 356 10.26 -10.89 16.20
C LEU A 356 11.65 -11.40 16.61
N ALA A 357 12.69 -11.21 15.81
CA ALA A 357 14.05 -11.58 16.14
C ALA A 357 14.56 -10.80 17.37
N GLU A 358 14.32 -9.51 17.43
CA GLU A 358 14.67 -8.68 18.59
C GLU A 358 13.86 -9.07 19.85
N ILE A 359 12.56 -9.43 19.69
CA ILE A 359 11.74 -9.94 20.80
C ILE A 359 12.31 -11.27 21.32
N TYR A 360 12.71 -12.19 20.44
CA TYR A 360 13.33 -13.45 20.84
C TYR A 360 14.67 -13.23 21.55
N LYS A 361 15.50 -12.34 21.03
CA LYS A 361 16.79 -11.98 21.65
C LYS A 361 16.59 -11.43 23.06
N ALA A 362 15.63 -10.53 23.25
CA ALA A 362 15.30 -9.94 24.55
C ALA A 362 14.74 -10.95 25.55
N ASN A 363 14.19 -12.08 25.08
CA ASN A 363 13.65 -13.19 25.89
C ASN A 363 14.63 -14.36 26.05
N ASP A 364 15.93 -14.16 25.84
CA ASP A 364 16.96 -15.22 25.96
C ASP A 364 16.72 -16.44 25.05
N MET A 365 16.22 -16.19 23.81
CA MET A 365 15.94 -17.22 22.80
C MET A 365 16.88 -17.08 21.57
N PRO A 366 18.22 -17.15 21.75
CA PRO A 366 19.18 -16.80 20.70
C PRO A 366 19.07 -17.67 19.44
N GLU A 367 18.72 -18.97 19.58
CA GLU A 367 18.59 -19.86 18.44
C GLU A 367 17.41 -19.49 17.53
N LYS A 368 16.29 -19.00 18.10
CA LYS A 368 15.15 -18.49 17.32
C LYS A 368 15.53 -17.18 16.63
N ALA A 369 16.16 -16.26 17.35
CA ALA A 369 16.63 -14.99 16.79
C ALA A 369 17.60 -15.19 15.63
N LYS A 370 18.56 -16.10 15.78
CA LYS A 370 19.56 -16.43 14.75
C LYS A 370 18.92 -16.98 13.47
N ARG A 371 17.92 -17.86 13.58
CA ARG A 371 17.21 -18.38 12.39
C ARG A 371 16.55 -17.28 11.59
N LEU A 372 15.88 -16.33 12.28
CA LEU A 372 15.28 -15.18 11.62
C LEU A 372 16.32 -14.22 11.04
N LYS A 373 17.46 -14.04 11.70
CA LYS A 373 18.57 -13.26 11.16
C LYS A 373 19.06 -13.83 9.83
N ASP A 374 19.24 -15.15 9.73
CA ASP A 374 19.71 -15.79 8.50
C ASP A 374 18.73 -15.54 7.34
N GLU A 375 17.42 -15.59 7.61
CA GLU A 375 16.36 -15.26 6.65
C GLU A 375 16.34 -13.75 6.28
N LEU A 376 16.49 -12.87 7.27
CA LEU A 376 16.49 -11.42 7.08
C LEU A 376 17.67 -10.89 6.24
N VAL A 377 18.81 -11.59 6.26
CA VAL A 377 19.95 -11.23 5.40
C VAL A 377 19.58 -11.31 3.91
N GLU A 378 18.74 -12.26 3.53
CA GLU A 378 18.26 -12.39 2.16
C GLU A 378 17.29 -11.28 1.77
N SER A 379 16.60 -10.65 2.74
CA SER A 379 15.66 -9.56 2.55
C SER A 379 16.30 -8.15 2.65
N SER A 380 17.63 -8.06 2.66
CA SER A 380 18.36 -6.80 2.87
C SER A 380 18.03 -5.74 1.83
N TYR A 381 17.72 -6.11 0.59
CA TYR A 381 17.30 -5.18 -0.45
C TYR A 381 15.94 -4.53 -0.11
N GLU A 382 14.99 -5.33 0.34
CA GLU A 382 13.65 -4.86 0.69
C GLU A 382 13.65 -3.95 1.91
N LEU A 383 14.43 -4.30 2.93
CA LEU A 383 14.54 -3.55 4.17
C LEU A 383 15.43 -2.29 4.08
N GLY A 384 16.27 -2.23 3.07
CA GLY A 384 17.20 -1.11 2.86
C GLY A 384 18.50 -1.18 3.66
N PRO A 385 19.49 -0.33 3.30
CA PRO A 385 20.84 -0.40 3.85
C PRO A 385 20.91 -0.12 5.36
N LEU A 386 20.09 0.78 5.89
CA LEU A 386 20.06 1.09 7.33
C LEU A 386 19.61 -0.12 8.15
N MET A 387 18.58 -0.82 7.69
CA MET A 387 18.11 -2.04 8.36
C MET A 387 19.10 -3.19 8.21
N ALA A 388 19.81 -3.29 7.08
CA ALA A 388 20.87 -4.28 6.91
C ALA A 388 21.98 -4.15 7.96
N VAL A 389 22.26 -2.94 8.45
CA VAL A 389 23.20 -2.72 9.57
C VAL A 389 22.61 -3.23 10.89
N LYS A 390 21.34 -2.93 11.17
CA LYS A 390 20.64 -3.39 12.40
C LYS A 390 20.54 -4.92 12.45
N ILE A 391 20.22 -5.57 11.34
CA ILE A 391 20.11 -7.04 11.22
C ILE A 391 21.44 -7.72 11.61
N LYS A 392 22.59 -7.15 11.25
CA LYS A 392 23.90 -7.72 11.61
C LYS A 392 24.13 -7.77 13.13
N GLN A 393 23.42 -6.95 13.90
CA GLN A 393 23.54 -6.84 15.37
C GLN A 393 22.62 -7.80 16.13
N ILE A 394 21.66 -8.45 15.46
CA ILE A 394 20.90 -9.58 16.02
C ILE A 394 21.86 -10.73 16.27
#